data_eaf79f41a3134322149b7b889615a4dc
#
_entry.id   eaf79f41a3134322149b7b889615a4dc
#
_cell.length_a   1.000
_cell.length_b   1.000
_cell.length_c   1.000
_cell.angle_alpha   90.00
_cell.angle_beta   90.00
_cell.angle_gamma   90.00
#
_symmetry.space_group_name_H-M   'P 1'
#
loop_
_entity.id
_entity.type
_entity.pdbx_description
1 polymer ?
#
loop_
_entity_poly.entity_id
_entity_poly.type
_entity_poly.pdbx_seq_one_letter_code
_entity_poly.pdbx_strand_id
1 'polypeptide(L)'
;RLSMTRRSATGAYIPCPGVSNICHLYPKRKYKSVAEDNDNIIYLTADEHTRFDYLLDTMDFSRLLDEFGNVWLLAARRMRDLAPRVEEDGKLKTRLLSWIEENKDYF
;
A
#
# COMPACT_ATOMS: atom_id res chain seq x y z
N ARG A 1 -6.22 -19.14 -8.45
CA ARG A 1 -6.76 -19.12 -7.11
C ARG A 1 -5.85 -18.31 -6.18
N LEU A 2 -6.43 -17.44 -5.43
CA LEU A 2 -5.69 -16.64 -4.46
C LEU A 2 -5.55 -17.42 -3.15
N SER A 3 -4.32 -17.61 -2.72
CA SER A 3 -4.04 -18.24 -1.44
C SER A 3 -3.68 -17.13 -0.44
N MET A 4 -4.60 -16.83 0.47
CA MET A 4 -4.35 -15.83 1.48
C MET A 4 -3.66 -16.45 2.69
N THR A 5 -2.62 -15.77 3.14
CA THR A 5 -2.00 -16.10 4.42
C THR A 5 -2.91 -15.70 5.57
N ARG A 6 -2.80 -16.39 6.69
CA ARG A 6 -3.51 -16.02 7.91
C ARG A 6 -2.76 -14.95 8.72
N ARG A 7 -1.68 -14.41 8.18
CA ARG A 7 -0.92 -13.34 8.79
C ARG A 7 -0.95 -12.11 7.88
N SER A 8 -1.14 -10.95 8.47
CA SER A 8 -1.02 -9.69 7.74
C SER A 8 0.45 -9.41 7.43
N ALA A 9 0.69 -8.40 6.61
CA ALA A 9 2.05 -7.95 6.30
C ALA A 9 2.81 -7.52 7.58
N THR A 10 2.10 -7.06 8.62
CA THR A 10 2.70 -6.68 9.90
C THR A 10 2.97 -7.88 10.81
N GLY A 11 2.51 -9.08 10.42
CA GLY A 11 2.64 -10.29 11.21
C GLY A 11 1.43 -10.60 12.10
N ALA A 12 0.42 -9.74 12.11
CA ALA A 12 -0.79 -9.94 12.91
C ALA A 12 -1.64 -11.08 12.35
N TYR A 13 -2.26 -11.86 13.25
CA TYR A 13 -3.09 -12.98 12.84
C TYR A 13 -4.42 -12.51 12.24
N ILE A 14 -4.81 -13.15 11.15
CA ILE A 14 -6.09 -12.89 10.50
C ILE A 14 -6.96 -14.15 10.68
N PRO A 15 -7.91 -14.13 11.63
CA PRO A 15 -8.69 -15.33 11.95
C PRO A 15 -9.53 -15.83 10.78
N CYS A 16 -10.09 -14.90 10.01
CA CYS A 16 -11.01 -15.22 8.93
C CYS A 16 -10.68 -14.38 7.71
N PRO A 17 -9.65 -14.79 6.92
CA PRO A 17 -9.24 -14.01 5.76
C PRO A 17 -10.37 -13.80 4.75
N GLY A 18 -10.51 -12.57 4.27
CA GLY A 18 -11.56 -12.20 3.33
C GLY A 18 -11.18 -10.94 2.56
N VAL A 19 -12.15 -10.41 1.83
CA VAL A 19 -11.95 -9.24 0.96
C VAL A 19 -11.46 -8.03 1.75
N SER A 20 -11.95 -7.86 2.99
CA SER A 20 -11.55 -6.72 3.82
C SER A 20 -10.08 -6.73 4.22
N ASN A 21 -9.38 -7.84 4.00
CA ASN A 21 -7.97 -7.98 4.31
C ASN A 21 -7.07 -7.69 3.09
N ILE A 22 -7.66 -7.47 1.94
CA ILE A 22 -6.92 -7.16 0.70
C ILE A 22 -6.81 -5.65 0.57
N CYS A 23 -5.61 -5.13 0.77
CA CYS A 23 -5.35 -3.70 0.69
C CYS A 23 -4.68 -3.36 -0.64
N HIS A 24 -5.30 -2.46 -1.41
CA HIS A 24 -4.72 -1.96 -2.65
C HIS A 24 -3.83 -0.75 -2.35
N LEU A 25 -2.57 -0.78 -2.80
CA LEU A 25 -1.63 0.31 -2.57
C LEU A 25 -2.05 1.55 -3.35
N TYR A 26 -2.16 1.44 -4.69
CA TYR A 26 -2.87 2.45 -5.46
C TYR A 26 -4.36 2.12 -5.40
N PRO A 27 -5.20 3.02 -4.88
CA PRO A 27 -6.62 2.73 -4.69
C PRO A 27 -7.30 2.22 -5.97
N LYS A 28 -8.00 1.11 -5.84
CA LYS A 28 -8.60 0.39 -6.96
C LYS A 28 -9.50 1.27 -7.83
N ARG A 29 -10.28 2.15 -7.20
CA ARG A 29 -11.24 2.99 -7.91
C ARG A 29 -10.58 4.04 -8.77
N LYS A 30 -9.44 4.57 -8.33
CA LYS A 30 -8.76 5.68 -8.99
C LYS A 30 -7.67 5.23 -9.95
N TYR A 31 -7.10 4.05 -9.72
CA TYR A 31 -5.91 3.59 -10.45
C TYR A 31 -6.18 2.22 -11.08
N LYS A 32 -7.12 2.20 -12.02
CA LYS A 32 -7.57 0.94 -12.64
C LYS A 32 -6.48 0.24 -13.43
N SER A 33 -5.50 0.98 -13.94
CA SER A 33 -4.41 0.41 -14.73
C SER A 33 -3.59 -0.62 -13.95
N VAL A 34 -3.51 -0.49 -12.62
CA VAL A 34 -2.73 -1.40 -11.77
C VAL A 34 -3.58 -2.08 -10.71
N ALA A 35 -4.92 -1.93 -10.78
CA ALA A 35 -5.81 -2.41 -9.71
C ALA A 35 -5.66 -3.91 -9.44
N GLU A 36 -5.48 -4.71 -10.48
CA GLU A 36 -5.39 -6.17 -10.36
C GLU A 36 -3.95 -6.68 -10.34
N ASP A 37 -2.97 -5.79 -10.30
CA ASP A 37 -1.57 -6.19 -10.23
C ASP A 37 -1.26 -6.76 -8.85
N ASN A 38 -0.60 -7.91 -8.80
CA ASN A 38 -0.25 -8.55 -7.53
C ASN A 38 0.67 -7.69 -6.67
N ASP A 39 1.51 -6.86 -7.30
CA ASP A 39 2.39 -5.96 -6.58
C ASP A 39 1.65 -4.76 -5.97
N ASN A 40 0.39 -4.55 -6.38
CA ASN A 40 -0.45 -3.49 -5.84
C ASN A 40 -1.27 -3.94 -4.63
N ILE A 41 -1.02 -5.13 -4.11
CA ILE A 41 -1.83 -5.72 -3.04
C ILE A 41 -0.95 -6.14 -1.87
N ILE A 42 -1.37 -5.78 -0.66
CA ILE A 42 -0.82 -6.34 0.57
C ILE A 42 -1.98 -6.81 1.44
N TYR A 43 -1.69 -7.74 2.36
CA TYR A 43 -2.71 -8.27 3.27
C TYR A 43 -2.56 -7.61 4.63
N LEU A 44 -3.66 -7.05 5.15
CA LEU A 44 -3.71 -6.38 6.44
C LEU A 44 -4.92 -6.86 7.21
N THR A 45 -4.89 -6.76 8.55
CA THR A 45 -6.10 -6.94 9.34
C THR A 45 -7.09 -5.83 8.97
N ALA A 46 -8.37 -6.02 9.32
CA ALA A 46 -9.38 -5.01 9.03
C ALA A 46 -9.02 -3.65 9.63
N ASP A 47 -8.55 -3.64 10.88
CA ASP A 47 -8.15 -2.40 11.55
C ASP A 47 -6.94 -1.76 10.88
N GLU A 48 -5.93 -2.58 10.55
CA GLU A 48 -4.75 -2.10 9.85
C GLU A 48 -5.11 -1.52 8.48
N HIS A 49 -6.01 -2.20 7.77
CA HIS A 49 -6.45 -1.77 6.44
C HIS A 49 -7.13 -0.40 6.51
N THR A 50 -8.04 -0.22 7.47
CA THR A 50 -8.72 1.06 7.67
C THR A 50 -7.72 2.18 7.94
N ARG A 51 -6.77 1.92 8.84
CA ARG A 51 -5.76 2.92 9.20
C ARG A 51 -4.82 3.23 8.04
N PHE A 52 -4.36 2.20 7.35
CA PHE A 52 -3.47 2.35 6.20
C PHE A 52 -4.13 3.18 5.11
N ASP A 53 -5.39 2.84 4.77
CA ASP A 53 -6.14 3.56 3.74
C ASP A 53 -6.32 5.03 4.10
N TYR A 54 -6.63 5.33 5.36
CA TYR A 54 -6.80 6.70 5.81
C TYR A 54 -5.50 7.50 5.65
N LEU A 55 -4.37 6.94 6.10
CA LEU A 55 -3.08 7.63 6.02
C LEU A 55 -2.63 7.79 4.57
N LEU A 56 -2.91 6.81 3.73
CA LEU A 56 -2.57 6.88 2.31
C LEU A 56 -3.44 7.92 1.59
N ASP A 57 -4.73 7.95 1.92
CA ASP A 57 -5.67 8.91 1.32
C ASP A 57 -5.31 10.34 1.68
N THR A 58 -4.85 10.57 2.90
CA THR A 58 -4.39 11.89 3.34
C THR A 58 -2.94 12.15 2.99
N MET A 59 -2.28 11.18 2.37
CA MET A 59 -0.86 11.27 1.97
C MET A 59 0.08 11.58 3.13
N ASP A 60 -0.23 11.03 4.30
CA ASP A 60 0.60 11.20 5.50
C ASP A 60 1.66 10.09 5.54
N PHE A 61 2.62 10.18 4.63
CA PHE A 61 3.63 9.14 4.43
C PHE A 61 4.56 9.00 5.63
N SER A 62 4.85 10.10 6.31
CA SER A 62 5.68 10.06 7.51
C SER A 62 5.01 9.26 8.63
N ARG A 63 3.70 9.41 8.78
CA ARG A 63 2.95 8.64 9.78
C ARG A 63 2.82 7.17 9.37
N LEU A 64 2.69 6.90 8.08
CA LEU A 64 2.74 5.53 7.58
C LEU A 64 4.05 4.86 7.97
N LEU A 65 5.16 5.57 7.84
CA LEU A 65 6.47 5.06 8.26
C LEU A 65 6.50 4.81 9.78
N ASP A 66 5.98 5.76 10.56
CA ASP A 66 5.97 5.62 12.02
C ASP A 66 5.14 4.44 12.50
N GLU A 67 3.96 4.23 11.89
CA GLU A 67 3.01 3.21 12.36
C GLU A 67 3.23 1.85 11.74
N PHE A 68 3.66 1.78 10.47
CA PHE A 68 3.81 0.52 9.74
C PHE A 68 5.26 0.13 9.47
N GLY A 69 6.20 1.04 9.69
CA GLY A 69 7.63 0.72 9.58
C GLY A 69 8.00 0.09 8.24
N ASN A 70 8.65 -1.08 8.30
CA ASN A 70 9.14 -1.78 7.11
C ASN A 70 8.02 -2.19 6.15
N VAL A 71 6.79 -2.40 6.64
CA VAL A 71 5.65 -2.71 5.79
C VAL A 71 5.36 -1.53 4.87
N TRP A 72 5.40 -0.30 5.41
CA TRP A 72 5.23 0.88 4.57
C TRP A 72 6.38 1.04 3.58
N LEU A 73 7.62 0.79 4.00
CA LEU A 73 8.76 0.88 3.09
C LEU A 73 8.64 -0.12 1.93
N LEU A 74 8.19 -1.34 2.22
CA LEU A 74 7.92 -2.34 1.18
C LEU A 74 6.81 -1.85 0.24
N ALA A 75 5.71 -1.33 0.80
CA ALA A 75 4.59 -0.83 0.02
C ALA A 75 5.02 0.33 -0.88
N ALA A 76 5.75 1.29 -0.31
CA ALA A 76 6.23 2.45 -1.07
C ALA A 76 7.16 2.03 -2.21
N ARG A 77 8.01 1.05 -1.96
CA ARG A 77 8.92 0.51 -2.99
C ARG A 77 8.13 -0.13 -4.13
N ARG A 78 7.10 -0.91 -3.80
CA ARG A 78 6.22 -1.51 -4.81
C ARG A 78 5.47 -0.44 -5.61
N MET A 79 4.96 0.58 -4.94
CA MET A 79 4.26 1.68 -5.62
C MET A 79 5.20 2.45 -6.56
N ARG A 80 6.45 2.66 -6.15
CA ARG A 80 7.47 3.26 -7.01
C ARG A 80 7.69 2.40 -8.26
N ASP A 81 7.82 1.09 -8.09
CA ASP A 81 8.07 0.18 -9.20
C ASP A 81 6.87 0.08 -10.14
N LEU A 82 5.66 0.24 -9.60
CA LEU A 82 4.43 0.25 -10.40
C LEU A 82 4.19 1.59 -11.11
N ALA A 83 4.80 2.67 -10.64
CA ALA A 83 4.52 4.02 -11.13
C ALA A 83 4.58 4.15 -12.67
N PRO A 84 5.57 3.54 -13.38
CA PRO A 84 5.58 3.62 -14.85
C PRO A 84 4.37 3.01 -15.53
N ARG A 85 3.67 2.06 -14.85
CA ARG A 85 2.48 1.42 -15.40
C ARG A 85 1.18 2.11 -14.99
N VAL A 86 1.26 3.07 -14.08
CA VAL A 86 0.09 3.84 -13.66
C VAL A 86 -0.22 4.88 -14.73
N GLU A 87 -1.37 4.74 -15.38
CA GLU A 87 -1.78 5.61 -16.48
C GLU A 87 -2.58 6.81 -16.01
N GLU A 88 -3.21 6.69 -14.84
CA GLU A 88 -4.08 7.73 -14.32
C GLU A 88 -3.26 8.87 -13.72
N ASP A 89 -3.73 10.11 -13.94
CA ASP A 89 -3.17 11.28 -13.28
C ASP A 89 -3.71 11.36 -11.85
N GLY A 90 -2.83 11.66 -10.93
CA GLY A 90 -3.24 11.80 -9.53
C GLY A 90 -2.11 12.28 -8.66
N LYS A 91 -2.48 12.93 -7.57
CA LYS A 91 -1.48 13.50 -6.65
C LYS A 91 -0.70 12.43 -5.89
N LEU A 92 -1.32 11.28 -5.66
CA LEU A 92 -0.72 10.22 -4.86
C LEU A 92 0.62 9.75 -5.47
N LYS A 93 0.62 9.42 -6.75
CA LYS A 93 1.83 8.98 -7.43
C LYS A 93 2.93 10.03 -7.35
N THR A 94 2.60 11.26 -7.72
CA THR A 94 3.58 12.36 -7.74
C THR A 94 4.14 12.65 -6.36
N ARG A 95 3.27 12.73 -5.36
CA ARG A 95 3.71 13.03 -3.99
C ARG A 95 4.48 11.88 -3.37
N LEU A 96 4.09 10.65 -3.67
CA LEU A 96 4.81 9.48 -3.20
C LEU A 96 6.23 9.46 -3.75
N LEU A 97 6.39 9.69 -5.05
CA LEU A 97 7.72 9.70 -5.66
C LEU A 97 8.59 10.80 -5.09
N SER A 98 8.01 11.98 -4.81
CA SER A 98 8.74 13.07 -4.15
C SER A 98 9.16 12.68 -2.74
N TRP A 99 8.26 12.05 -1.98
CA TRP A 99 8.58 11.61 -0.62
C TRP A 99 9.70 10.56 -0.62
N ILE A 100 9.67 9.62 -1.55
CA ILE A 100 10.72 8.61 -1.69
C ILE A 100 12.06 9.28 -1.98
N GLU A 101 12.08 10.27 -2.88
CA GLU A 101 13.31 10.98 -3.20
C GLU A 101 13.87 11.72 -1.99
N GLU A 102 13.00 12.35 -1.19
CA GLU A 102 13.40 13.04 0.04
C GLU A 102 13.87 12.07 1.12
N ASN A 103 13.45 10.81 1.05
CA ASN A 103 13.76 9.79 2.05
C ASN A 103 14.51 8.62 1.43
N LYS A 104 15.30 8.89 0.41
CA LYS A 104 15.94 7.82 -0.39
C LYS A 104 16.89 6.93 0.41
N ASP A 105 17.33 7.38 1.58
CA ASP A 105 18.19 6.57 2.44
C ASP A 105 17.49 5.30 2.94
N TYR A 106 16.16 5.28 2.93
CA TYR A 106 15.36 4.09 3.26
C TYR A 106 15.19 3.15 2.06
N PHE A 107 15.57 3.58 0.89
CA PHE A 107 15.36 2.86 -0.36
C PHE A 107 16.70 2.69 -1.10
#